data_213ba6ad5007237c5c87c21bb3b94943
#
_entry.id   213ba6ad5007237c5c87c21bb3b94943
#
_cell.length_a   1.000
_cell.length_b   1.000
_cell.length_c   1.000
_cell.angle_alpha   90.00
_cell.angle_beta   90.00
_cell.angle_gamma   90.00
#
_symmetry.space_group_name_H-M   'P 1'
#
loop_
_entity.id
_entity.type
_entity.pdbx_description
1 polymer ?
#
loop_
_entity_poly.entity_id
_entity_poly.type
_entity_poly.pdbx_seq_one_letter_code
_entity_poly.pdbx_strand_id
1 'polypeptide(L)'
;MCVVNNKQQKKCYEVYTIVRSKKLPISILIAEDEEDIAEQYRMGFEDRGHKVKVTHNGVECINEYRRARQSLGEKEPLIYDVIIIDHNMPLKDGAMLAEEIREINPEQIIVFATAYGNQLIMGLEKFEDVDIVTKPLSITNLVQLVEDRHYKTVEA
;
A
#
# COMPACT_ATOMS: atom_id res chain seq x y z
N MET A 1 8.63 -18.53 -38.54
CA MET A 1 7.57 -17.50 -38.67
C MET A 1 6.23 -18.13 -38.33
N CYS A 2 5.76 -17.96 -37.09
CA CYS A 2 4.45 -18.48 -36.69
C CYS A 2 3.36 -17.53 -37.16
N VAL A 3 2.60 -17.96 -38.16
CA VAL A 3 1.38 -17.27 -38.61
C VAL A 3 0.29 -17.54 -37.59
N VAL A 4 0.11 -16.64 -36.64
CA VAL A 4 -0.96 -16.74 -35.65
C VAL A 4 -2.27 -16.31 -36.32
N ASN A 5 -3.22 -17.24 -36.41
CA ASN A 5 -4.51 -17.07 -37.05
C ASN A 5 -5.31 -15.93 -36.36
N ASN A 6 -6.01 -15.12 -37.16
CA ASN A 6 -6.76 -13.91 -36.71
C ASN A 6 -7.74 -14.17 -35.54
N LYS A 7 -8.26 -15.39 -35.39
CA LYS A 7 -9.11 -15.80 -34.27
C LYS A 7 -8.34 -15.97 -32.94
N GLN A 8 -7.08 -16.40 -32.99
CA GLN A 8 -6.24 -16.54 -31.79
C GLN A 8 -5.74 -15.19 -31.30
N GLN A 9 -5.39 -14.27 -32.21
CA GLN A 9 -5.05 -12.90 -31.86
C GLN A 9 -6.22 -12.19 -31.19
N LYS A 10 -7.44 -12.31 -31.72
CA LYS A 10 -8.64 -11.70 -31.13
C LYS A 10 -8.92 -12.24 -29.71
N LYS A 11 -8.74 -13.56 -29.50
CA LYS A 11 -8.91 -14.20 -28.20
C LYS A 11 -7.82 -13.77 -27.18
N CYS A 12 -6.59 -13.59 -27.63
CA CYS A 12 -5.51 -13.03 -26.81
C CYS A 12 -5.79 -11.57 -26.41
N TYR A 13 -6.28 -10.76 -27.34
CA TYR A 13 -6.66 -9.36 -27.05
C TYR A 13 -7.87 -9.27 -26.10
N GLU A 14 -8.87 -10.13 -26.25
CA GLU A 14 -10.03 -10.19 -25.33
C GLU A 14 -9.61 -10.63 -23.92
N VAL A 15 -8.77 -11.66 -23.81
CA VAL A 15 -8.22 -12.11 -22.53
C VAL A 15 -7.33 -11.02 -21.91
N TYR A 16 -6.48 -10.36 -22.71
CA TYR A 16 -5.64 -9.26 -22.25
C TYR A 16 -6.47 -8.06 -21.79
N THR A 17 -7.54 -7.74 -22.49
CA THR A 17 -8.47 -6.64 -22.12
C THR A 17 -9.27 -6.99 -20.85
N ILE A 18 -9.70 -8.25 -20.69
CA ILE A 18 -10.42 -8.73 -19.50
C ILE A 18 -9.47 -8.76 -18.30
N VAL A 19 -8.23 -9.20 -18.47
CA VAL A 19 -7.21 -9.18 -17.40
C VAL A 19 -6.85 -7.74 -17.00
N ARG A 20 -6.78 -6.83 -17.97
CA ARG A 20 -6.51 -5.40 -17.74
C ARG A 20 -7.69 -4.67 -17.07
N SER A 21 -8.92 -5.15 -17.22
CA SER A 21 -10.11 -4.57 -16.59
C SER A 21 -10.35 -5.08 -15.16
N LYS A 22 -9.72 -6.18 -14.76
CA LYS A 22 -9.80 -6.73 -13.41
C LYS A 22 -8.58 -6.27 -12.61
N LYS A 23 -8.68 -5.11 -11.96
CA LYS A 23 -7.69 -4.67 -10.98
C LYS A 23 -7.51 -5.78 -9.95
N LEU A 24 -6.29 -6.30 -9.82
CA LEU A 24 -5.98 -7.35 -8.85
C LEU A 24 -6.11 -6.80 -7.42
N PRO A 25 -6.54 -7.60 -6.45
CA PRO A 25 -6.57 -7.19 -5.05
C PRO A 25 -5.20 -6.72 -4.58
N ILE A 26 -5.16 -5.55 -3.94
CA ILE A 26 -3.96 -5.00 -3.30
C ILE A 26 -3.90 -5.52 -1.87
N SER A 27 -2.73 -5.91 -1.40
CA SER A 27 -2.48 -6.29 0.00
C SER A 27 -1.95 -5.08 0.77
N ILE A 28 -2.70 -4.62 1.77
CA ILE A 28 -2.47 -3.36 2.46
C ILE A 28 -2.22 -3.61 3.95
N LEU A 29 -1.14 -3.05 4.47
CA LEU A 29 -0.88 -2.99 5.90
C LEU A 29 -1.15 -1.57 6.40
N ILE A 30 -1.92 -1.43 7.47
CA ILE A 30 -2.28 -0.13 8.06
C ILE A 30 -1.70 -0.05 9.46
N ALA A 31 -1.03 1.05 9.78
CA ALA A 31 -0.62 1.44 11.11
C ALA A 31 -1.38 2.72 11.50
N GLU A 32 -2.39 2.57 12.36
CA GLU A 32 -3.29 3.64 12.82
C GLU A 32 -3.73 3.33 14.24
N ASP A 33 -3.46 4.21 15.19
CA ASP A 33 -3.77 4.00 16.60
C ASP A 33 -5.22 4.36 16.98
N GLU A 34 -5.89 5.19 16.19
CA GLU A 34 -7.31 5.47 16.36
C GLU A 34 -8.17 4.36 15.74
N GLU A 35 -8.80 3.55 16.58
CA GLU A 35 -9.56 2.36 16.17
C GLU A 35 -10.67 2.68 15.16
N ASP A 36 -11.41 3.77 15.36
CA ASP A 36 -12.50 4.19 14.46
C ASP A 36 -11.97 4.57 13.08
N ILE A 37 -10.81 5.22 13.01
CA ILE A 37 -10.18 5.59 11.74
C ILE A 37 -9.62 4.34 11.04
N ALA A 38 -8.93 3.49 11.79
CA ALA A 38 -8.41 2.23 11.29
C ALA A 38 -9.51 1.35 10.68
N GLU A 39 -10.65 1.27 11.36
CA GLU A 39 -11.81 0.51 10.89
C GLU A 39 -12.44 1.12 9.63
N GLN A 40 -12.56 2.44 9.54
CA GLN A 40 -13.04 3.12 8.33
C GLN A 40 -12.12 2.84 7.14
N TYR A 41 -10.80 2.86 7.34
CA TYR A 41 -9.84 2.54 6.29
C TYR A 41 -10.00 1.08 5.86
N ARG A 42 -10.05 0.15 6.84
CA ARG A 42 -10.22 -1.28 6.55
C ARG A 42 -11.46 -1.53 5.70
N MET A 43 -12.62 -1.03 6.14
CA MET A 43 -13.88 -1.20 5.42
C MET A 43 -13.82 -0.62 4.00
N GLY A 44 -13.29 0.58 3.84
CA GLY A 44 -13.22 1.23 2.53
C GLY A 44 -12.36 0.48 1.51
N PHE A 45 -11.27 -0.13 1.94
CA PHE A 45 -10.44 -0.96 1.07
C PHE A 45 -11.05 -2.35 0.81
N GLU A 46 -11.61 -3.00 1.84
CA GLU A 46 -12.27 -4.30 1.70
C GLU A 46 -13.50 -4.23 0.79
N ASP A 47 -14.28 -3.15 0.84
CA ASP A 47 -15.43 -2.92 -0.07
C ASP A 47 -14.99 -2.83 -1.55
N ARG A 48 -13.74 -2.49 -1.80
CA ARG A 48 -13.13 -2.48 -3.14
C ARG A 48 -12.47 -3.80 -3.51
N GLY A 49 -12.52 -4.79 -2.63
CA GLY A 49 -11.98 -6.14 -2.84
C GLY A 49 -10.50 -6.29 -2.49
N HIS A 50 -9.90 -5.32 -1.78
CA HIS A 50 -8.51 -5.38 -1.32
C HIS A 50 -8.39 -6.20 -0.02
N LYS A 51 -7.17 -6.64 0.29
CA LYS A 51 -6.85 -7.35 1.53
C LYS A 51 -6.20 -6.37 2.50
N VAL A 52 -6.73 -6.31 3.72
CA VAL A 52 -6.26 -5.34 4.72
C VAL A 52 -5.84 -6.04 6.00
N LYS A 53 -4.70 -5.63 6.53
CA LYS A 53 -4.26 -5.92 7.88
C LYS A 53 -4.08 -4.61 8.63
N VAL A 54 -4.75 -4.48 9.76
CA VAL A 54 -4.63 -3.32 10.66
C VAL A 54 -3.70 -3.65 11.82
N THR A 55 -2.91 -2.68 12.21
CA THR A 55 -2.10 -2.63 13.44
C THR A 55 -2.29 -1.28 14.12
N HIS A 56 -2.19 -1.24 15.45
CA HIS A 56 -2.59 -0.07 16.24
C HIS A 56 -1.41 0.76 16.78
N ASN A 57 -0.19 0.39 16.42
CA ASN A 57 1.02 1.16 16.71
C ASN A 57 2.18 0.70 15.83
N GLY A 58 3.26 1.49 15.83
CA GLY A 58 4.41 1.21 14.97
C GLY A 58 5.18 -0.06 15.33
N VAL A 59 5.15 -0.49 16.60
CA VAL A 59 5.81 -1.74 17.04
C VAL A 59 5.04 -2.96 16.52
N GLU A 60 3.73 -2.95 16.62
CA GLU A 60 2.89 -4.00 16.03
C GLU A 60 3.09 -4.10 14.52
N CYS A 61 3.12 -2.94 13.86
CA CYS A 61 3.26 -2.87 12.42
C CYS A 61 4.57 -3.49 11.94
N ILE A 62 5.71 -3.10 12.52
CA ILE A 62 7.00 -3.67 12.09
C ILE A 62 7.13 -5.16 12.44
N ASN A 63 6.56 -5.61 13.56
CA ASN A 63 6.54 -7.02 13.92
C ASN A 63 5.69 -7.84 12.94
N GLU A 64 4.51 -7.34 12.55
CA GLU A 64 3.67 -7.97 11.53
C GLU A 64 4.38 -8.01 10.17
N TYR A 65 5.03 -6.92 9.77
CA TYR A 65 5.79 -6.85 8.53
C TYR A 65 6.93 -7.88 8.48
N ARG A 66 7.70 -7.97 9.56
CA ARG A 66 8.80 -8.97 9.68
C ARG A 66 8.28 -10.40 9.67
N ARG A 67 7.20 -10.66 10.43
CA ARG A 67 6.56 -11.99 10.49
C ARG A 67 6.07 -12.44 9.12
N ALA A 68 5.38 -11.57 8.41
CA ALA A 68 4.88 -11.85 7.07
C ALA A 68 6.04 -12.11 6.09
N ARG A 69 7.14 -11.34 6.17
CA ARG A 69 8.35 -11.53 5.35
C ARG A 69 8.97 -12.91 5.57
N GLN A 70 9.07 -13.35 6.81
CA GLN A 70 9.63 -14.65 7.16
C GLN A 70 8.79 -15.83 6.65
N SER A 71 7.45 -15.68 6.62
CA SER A 71 6.53 -16.74 6.20
C SER A 71 6.50 -17.00 4.69
N LEU A 72 6.81 -15.99 3.87
CA LEU A 72 6.78 -16.10 2.40
C LEU A 72 8.12 -16.54 1.78
N GLY A 73 9.21 -16.50 2.56
CA GLY A 73 10.57 -16.78 2.05
C GLY A 73 11.15 -15.65 1.20
N GLU A 74 12.44 -15.74 0.87
CA GLU A 74 13.20 -14.66 0.22
C GLU A 74 12.82 -14.40 -1.25
N LYS A 75 12.00 -15.26 -1.86
CA LYS A 75 11.71 -15.22 -3.30
C LYS A 75 10.48 -14.38 -3.66
N GLU A 76 9.61 -14.05 -2.69
CA GLU A 76 8.44 -13.21 -2.94
C GLU A 76 8.78 -11.73 -2.72
N PRO A 77 8.59 -10.88 -3.73
CA PRO A 77 9.12 -9.51 -3.71
C PRO A 77 8.44 -8.60 -2.69
N LEU A 78 7.14 -8.70 -2.50
CA LEU A 78 6.37 -7.85 -1.60
C LEU A 78 5.35 -8.67 -0.80
N ILE A 79 5.36 -8.48 0.52
CA ILE A 79 4.37 -9.08 1.42
C ILE A 79 3.09 -8.27 1.41
N TYR A 80 3.28 -6.98 1.52
CA TYR A 80 2.26 -5.96 1.39
C TYR A 80 2.62 -5.05 0.23
N ASP A 81 1.67 -4.82 -0.66
CA ASP A 81 1.86 -3.95 -1.81
C ASP A 81 1.99 -2.49 -1.37
N VAL A 82 1.20 -2.07 -0.39
CA VAL A 82 1.18 -0.72 0.14
C VAL A 82 1.08 -0.74 1.67
N ILE A 83 1.81 0.17 2.31
CA ILE A 83 1.69 0.41 3.76
C ILE A 83 1.16 1.82 3.98
N ILE A 84 0.10 1.95 4.77
CA ILE A 84 -0.46 3.23 5.20
C ILE A 84 -0.04 3.46 6.64
N ILE A 85 0.59 4.59 6.93
CA ILE A 85 1.16 4.89 8.24
C ILE A 85 0.60 6.23 8.75
N ASP A 86 -0.02 6.21 9.93
CA ASP A 86 -0.21 7.45 10.67
C ASP A 86 1.14 7.95 11.20
N HIS A 87 1.41 9.24 11.01
CA HIS A 87 2.66 9.83 11.48
C HIS A 87 2.74 9.89 13.01
N ASN A 88 1.63 10.18 13.67
CA ASN A 88 1.58 10.39 15.12
C ASN A 88 1.02 9.19 15.85
N MET A 89 1.85 8.21 16.09
CA MET A 89 1.47 7.02 16.86
C MET A 89 2.28 6.89 18.16
N PRO A 90 1.71 6.26 19.20
CA PRO A 90 2.47 5.92 20.39
C PRO A 90 3.54 4.86 20.10
N LEU A 91 4.54 4.76 20.97
CA LEU A 91 5.64 3.79 21.00
C LEU A 91 6.67 3.95 19.88
N LYS A 92 6.24 4.15 18.66
CA LYS A 92 7.11 4.35 17.49
C LYS A 92 6.39 5.26 16.50
N ASP A 93 6.98 6.42 16.20
CA ASP A 93 6.41 7.33 15.21
C ASP A 93 6.50 6.77 13.77
N GLY A 94 5.71 7.37 12.88
CA GLY A 94 5.59 6.89 11.51
C GLY A 94 6.89 6.99 10.71
N ALA A 95 7.73 7.98 10.97
CA ALA A 95 9.02 8.13 10.26
C ALA A 95 10.01 7.02 10.63
N MET A 96 10.13 6.70 11.92
CA MET A 96 10.96 5.60 12.40
C MET A 96 10.47 4.24 11.86
N LEU A 97 9.15 4.05 11.82
CA LEU A 97 8.56 2.84 11.25
C LEU A 97 8.89 2.70 9.76
N ALA A 98 8.75 3.78 9.00
CA ALA A 98 9.05 3.78 7.56
C ALA A 98 10.54 3.50 7.28
N GLU A 99 11.46 4.01 8.11
CA GLU A 99 12.88 3.68 8.02
C GLU A 99 13.12 2.18 8.15
N GLU A 100 12.62 1.56 9.21
CA GLU A 100 12.82 0.13 9.43
C GLU A 100 12.19 -0.73 8.32
N ILE A 101 11.05 -0.31 7.78
CA ILE A 101 10.43 -0.99 6.63
C ILE A 101 11.33 -0.88 5.39
N ARG A 102 11.88 0.31 5.11
CA ARG A 102 12.74 0.56 3.95
C ARG A 102 14.12 -0.10 4.09
N GLU A 103 14.61 -0.34 5.29
CA GLU A 103 15.80 -1.18 5.52
C GLU A 103 15.55 -2.64 5.10
N ILE A 104 14.33 -3.15 5.28
CA ILE A 104 13.96 -4.51 4.88
C ILE A 104 13.64 -4.57 3.39
N ASN A 105 12.92 -3.58 2.87
CA ASN A 105 12.51 -3.48 1.48
C ASN A 105 12.55 -2.01 0.99
N PRO A 106 13.63 -1.59 0.30
CA PRO A 106 13.79 -0.22 -0.20
C PRO A 106 12.69 0.23 -1.18
N GLU A 107 12.06 -0.71 -1.88
CA GLU A 107 11.02 -0.46 -2.90
C GLU A 107 9.59 -0.41 -2.31
N GLN A 108 9.42 -0.56 -0.99
CA GLN A 108 8.11 -0.58 -0.38
C GLN A 108 7.34 0.72 -0.61
N ILE A 109 6.13 0.62 -1.17
CA ILE A 109 5.23 1.76 -1.31
C ILE A 109 4.69 2.13 0.07
N ILE A 110 4.88 3.39 0.46
CA ILE A 110 4.43 3.93 1.74
C ILE A 110 3.59 5.18 1.50
N VAL A 111 2.45 5.24 2.17
CA VAL A 111 1.55 6.40 2.21
C VAL A 111 1.43 6.85 3.65
N PHE A 112 1.78 8.11 3.94
CA PHE A 112 1.56 8.70 5.26
C PHE A 112 0.19 9.39 5.32
N ALA A 113 -0.59 9.07 6.34
CA ALA A 113 -1.80 9.80 6.70
C ALA A 113 -1.51 10.64 7.96
N THR A 114 -1.62 11.96 7.89
CA THR A 114 -1.24 12.85 8.98
C THR A 114 -2.27 13.94 9.24
N ALA A 115 -2.46 14.31 10.51
CA ALA A 115 -3.29 15.47 10.90
C ALA A 115 -2.61 16.82 10.57
N TYR A 116 -1.31 16.83 10.33
CA TYR A 116 -0.55 18.04 10.04
C TYR A 116 -0.36 18.18 8.53
N GLY A 117 -1.02 19.20 7.93
CA GLY A 117 -0.88 19.52 6.52
C GLY A 117 0.57 19.87 6.13
N ASN A 118 0.77 20.62 5.05
CA ASN A 118 2.05 20.98 4.40
C ASN A 118 3.18 21.55 5.29
N GLN A 119 3.12 21.41 6.60
CA GLN A 119 4.26 21.67 7.48
C GLN A 119 5.25 20.51 7.29
N LEU A 120 6.53 20.86 7.10
CA LEU A 120 7.64 19.90 7.11
C LEU A 120 7.44 18.93 8.29
N ILE A 121 6.99 17.72 7.98
CA ILE A 121 6.86 16.69 9.00
C ILE A 121 8.28 16.22 9.28
N MET A 122 8.79 16.54 10.47
CA MET A 122 10.15 16.18 10.89
C MET A 122 10.41 14.69 10.65
N GLY A 123 11.43 14.39 9.90
CA GLY A 123 11.87 13.04 9.58
C GLY A 123 11.28 12.44 8.30
N LEU A 124 10.30 13.08 7.63
CA LEU A 124 9.80 12.61 6.33
C LEU A 124 10.54 13.21 5.14
N GLU A 125 11.24 14.32 5.31
CA GLU A 125 12.03 14.98 4.26
C GLU A 125 13.12 14.09 3.65
N LYS A 126 13.51 13.02 4.33
CA LYS A 126 14.47 12.03 3.84
C LYS A 126 13.88 10.99 2.88
N PHE A 127 12.55 10.93 2.78
CA PHE A 127 11.86 10.02 1.89
C PHE A 127 11.44 10.75 0.62
N GLU A 128 12.14 10.50 -0.48
CA GLU A 128 11.85 11.13 -1.78
C GLU A 128 10.64 10.52 -2.49
N ASP A 129 10.29 9.27 -2.18
CA ASP A 129 9.25 8.49 -2.86
C ASP A 129 8.18 7.97 -1.91
N VAL A 130 7.51 8.90 -1.23
CA VAL A 130 6.34 8.62 -0.39
C VAL A 130 5.20 9.58 -0.71
N ASP A 131 3.98 9.11 -0.56
CA ASP A 131 2.80 9.95 -0.64
C ASP A 131 2.38 10.40 0.76
N ILE A 132 2.04 11.68 0.90
CA ILE A 132 1.56 12.26 2.16
C ILE A 132 0.15 12.77 1.94
N VAL A 133 -0.78 12.30 2.74
CA VAL A 133 -2.18 12.77 2.74
C VAL A 133 -2.52 13.40 4.09
N THR A 134 -3.26 14.48 4.06
CA THR A 134 -3.66 15.23 5.26
C THR A 134 -5.04 14.81 5.73
N LYS A 135 -5.16 14.48 7.01
CA LYS A 135 -6.46 14.27 7.68
C LYS A 135 -7.16 15.62 7.94
N PRO A 136 -8.48 15.73 7.91
CA PRO A 136 -9.42 14.66 7.56
C PRO A 136 -9.45 14.40 6.05
N LEU A 137 -9.45 13.13 5.67
CA LEU A 137 -9.53 12.76 4.27
C LEU A 137 -10.70 11.80 4.02
N SER A 138 -11.28 11.91 2.83
CA SER A 138 -12.30 10.98 2.38
C SER A 138 -11.68 9.60 2.15
N ILE A 139 -12.31 8.56 2.68
CA ILE A 139 -11.88 7.18 2.41
C ILE A 139 -11.85 6.87 0.91
N THR A 140 -12.77 7.41 0.14
CA THR A 140 -12.79 7.25 -1.32
C THR A 140 -11.53 7.83 -1.97
N ASN A 141 -11.07 8.99 -1.50
CA ASN A 141 -9.86 9.63 -2.02
C ASN A 141 -8.61 8.84 -1.61
N LEU A 142 -8.56 8.31 -0.38
CA LEU A 142 -7.45 7.48 0.08
C LEU A 142 -7.35 6.20 -0.75
N VAL A 143 -8.48 5.51 -0.94
CA VAL A 143 -8.54 4.28 -1.74
C VAL A 143 -8.08 4.55 -3.17
N GLN A 144 -8.57 5.63 -3.80
CA GLN A 144 -8.19 6.00 -5.15
C GLN A 144 -6.68 6.30 -5.27
N LEU A 145 -6.12 7.04 -4.31
CA LEU A 145 -4.69 7.35 -4.29
C LEU A 145 -3.84 6.08 -4.19
N VAL A 146 -4.18 5.18 -3.29
CA VAL A 146 -3.47 3.92 -3.09
C VAL A 146 -3.54 3.04 -4.34
N GLU A 147 -4.72 2.91 -4.93
CA GLU A 147 -4.90 2.18 -6.19
C GLU A 147 -4.06 2.79 -7.32
N ASP A 148 -4.11 4.10 -7.50
CA ASP A 148 -3.36 4.79 -8.55
C ASP A 148 -1.85 4.63 -8.36
N ARG A 149 -1.38 4.73 -7.12
CA ARG A 149 0.04 4.56 -6.80
C ARG A 149 0.51 3.15 -7.10
N HIS A 150 -0.22 2.14 -6.62
CA HIS A 150 0.14 0.73 -6.83
C HIS A 150 0.13 0.37 -8.32
N TYR A 151 -0.95 0.65 -9.04
CA TYR A 151 -1.07 0.23 -10.44
C TYR A 151 -0.09 0.95 -11.37
N LYS A 152 0.24 2.22 -11.12
CA LYS A 152 1.30 2.92 -11.86
C LYS A 152 2.68 2.28 -11.66
N THR A 153 2.97 1.81 -10.47
CA THR A 153 4.25 1.15 -10.16
C THR A 153 4.36 -0.21 -10.85
N VAL A 154 3.26 -0.96 -10.93
CA VAL A 154 3.23 -2.29 -11.58
C VAL A 154 3.27 -2.18 -13.12
N GLU A 155 2.74 -1.09 -13.69
CA GLU A 155 2.73 -0.85 -15.14
C GLU A 155 4.06 -0.27 -15.68
N ALA A 156 4.89 0.23 -14.80
CA ALA A 156 6.20 0.78 -15.16
C ALA A 156 7.26 -0.31 -15.29
#